data_0fe5d3103a7f055f1fa1370e864a5934
#
_entry.id   0fe5d3103a7f055f1fa1370e864a5934
#
_cell.length_a   1.000
_cell.length_b   1.000
_cell.length_c   1.000
_cell.angle_alpha   90.00
_cell.angle_beta   90.00
_cell.angle_gamma   90.00
#
_symmetry.space_group_name_H-M   'P 1'
#
loop_
_entity.id
_entity.type
_entity.pdbx_description
1 polymer ?
#
loop_
_entity_poly.entity_id
_entity_poly.type
_entity_poly.pdbx_seq_one_letter_code
_entity_poly.pdbx_strand_id
1 'polypeptide(L)'
;MKKKPTVLMILDGYGMRDTCEHNAVCEAKTPIMDQLMSQCPFVRGNASGLAVGLPDGQMGNSEVGHLNMGAGRIVYQELTRITKSIEDGDFFENPEFLAAADTCKKNDSALHLFGLVSDGGVHSHLTHLFGLLEFAKRQGLKKVYVHCFLDGRDTPPTSGKEFVAELEKKMQQLGIGEVASVMGRYYAMDRDKNWDRVQKAYDVLTKAEGEKAESACAGIQASYDKEVNDEFVVPFYVEKDGKPVATIQDGDSVIFFNFRPDRAREITRAFCDEGFTGFAREKKLDLTFVCFTDYDETIGNKLIAFKKEEIKNTFGEFLAAHHMTQARIAETEKYAHVTFFFNGGVEEPNEGEDRILVPSPKEVPTYDLKPEMSAPIVCDKLVEAIESGKYDVIIINFANPDMVGHTGVESAAIKAIETVDACVGRAVEAIKAAGGVLFICADHGNAEVMVDEATGEPWTAHTTNQVPFVLVGADPAYKLREGGRLCDIVPTLIELMGLEMTGESLLVK
;
A
#
# COMPACT_ATOMS: atom_id res chain seq x y z
N MET A 1 -1.83 39.50 16.61
CA MET A 1 -0.38 39.34 16.32
C MET A 1 -0.30 38.43 15.07
N LYS A 2 0.71 38.63 14.20
CA LYS A 2 0.99 37.70 13.15
C LYS A 2 1.43 36.35 13.75
N LYS A 3 0.96 35.24 13.23
CA LYS A 3 1.35 33.90 13.68
C LYS A 3 2.78 33.60 13.24
N LYS A 4 3.45 32.76 14.01
CA LYS A 4 4.76 32.19 13.67
C LYS A 4 4.52 30.81 13.12
N PRO A 5 4.55 30.61 11.78
CA PRO A 5 4.12 29.36 11.20
C PRO A 5 5.13 28.25 11.43
N THR A 6 4.62 27.03 11.60
CA THR A 6 5.36 25.78 11.44
C THR A 6 5.11 25.27 10.03
N VAL A 7 6.18 25.09 9.25
CA VAL A 7 6.09 24.64 7.84
C VAL A 7 6.66 23.25 7.71
N LEU A 8 5.90 22.35 7.09
CA LEU A 8 6.37 21.07 6.58
C LEU A 8 6.55 21.20 5.07
N MET A 9 7.79 21.09 4.61
CA MET A 9 8.16 21.13 3.19
C MET A 9 8.60 19.76 2.72
N ILE A 10 7.88 19.22 1.75
CA ILE A 10 8.13 17.91 1.18
C ILE A 10 8.75 18.10 -0.21
N LEU A 11 9.98 17.65 -0.36
CA LEU A 11 10.70 17.59 -1.65
C LEU A 11 10.46 16.22 -2.26
N ASP A 12 9.35 16.06 -2.98
CA ASP A 12 8.86 14.77 -3.46
C ASP A 12 9.92 14.04 -4.31
N GLY A 13 10.26 12.80 -3.95
CA GLY A 13 11.25 12.01 -4.67
C GLY A 13 12.72 12.41 -4.46
N TYR A 14 13.01 13.26 -3.46
CA TYR A 14 14.38 13.70 -3.14
C TYR A 14 15.07 12.68 -2.22
N GLY A 15 15.59 11.59 -2.78
CA GLY A 15 16.32 10.56 -2.02
C GLY A 15 17.78 10.94 -1.77
N MET A 16 18.46 10.17 -0.92
CA MET A 16 19.86 10.36 -0.55
C MET A 16 20.67 9.09 -0.85
N ARG A 17 21.70 9.23 -1.66
CA ARG A 17 22.65 8.17 -2.00
C ARG A 17 24.08 8.71 -1.85
N ASP A 18 25.03 7.88 -1.42
CA ASP A 18 26.42 8.32 -1.17
C ASP A 18 27.25 8.45 -2.44
N THR A 19 26.88 7.76 -3.53
CA THR A 19 27.54 7.88 -4.84
C THR A 19 26.91 9.00 -5.66
N CYS A 20 27.76 9.81 -6.33
CA CYS A 20 27.28 10.91 -7.17
C CYS A 20 27.01 10.50 -8.62
N GLU A 21 27.65 9.45 -9.13
CA GLU A 21 27.45 9.00 -10.50
C GLU A 21 25.98 8.64 -10.74
N HIS A 22 25.37 9.25 -11.76
CA HIS A 22 23.94 9.12 -12.07
C HIS A 22 23.00 9.43 -10.90
N ASN A 23 23.36 10.42 -10.12
CA ASN A 23 22.62 10.91 -8.96
C ASN A 23 22.32 12.40 -9.15
N ALA A 24 21.14 12.72 -9.70
CA ALA A 24 20.76 14.09 -9.99
C ALA A 24 20.76 15.00 -8.72
N VAL A 25 20.50 14.43 -7.55
CA VAL A 25 20.53 15.16 -6.27
C VAL A 25 21.96 15.59 -5.92
N CYS A 26 22.94 14.69 -6.12
CA CYS A 26 24.36 14.98 -5.83
C CYS A 26 25.01 15.84 -6.91
N GLU A 27 24.63 15.68 -8.18
CA GLU A 27 25.21 16.42 -9.30
C GLU A 27 24.67 17.83 -9.47
N ALA A 28 23.46 18.08 -8.94
CA ALA A 28 22.86 19.40 -8.95
C ALA A 28 23.59 20.38 -8.04
N LYS A 29 23.60 21.66 -8.44
CA LYS A 29 24.10 22.74 -7.59
C LYS A 29 23.04 23.13 -6.58
N THR A 30 23.20 22.68 -5.34
CA THR A 30 22.24 22.84 -4.24
C THR A 30 22.84 23.59 -3.05
N PRO A 31 23.36 24.82 -3.25
CA PRO A 31 24.09 25.54 -2.19
C PRO A 31 23.25 25.78 -0.94
N ILE A 32 21.91 25.87 -1.06
CA ILE A 32 21.02 26.10 0.07
C ILE A 32 20.86 24.80 0.88
N MET A 33 20.50 23.70 0.24
CA MET A 33 20.36 22.41 0.92
C MET A 33 21.69 21.95 1.52
N ASP A 34 22.82 22.14 0.84
CA ASP A 34 24.15 21.83 1.34
C ASP A 34 24.46 22.61 2.61
N GLN A 35 24.16 23.91 2.62
CA GLN A 35 24.33 24.77 3.80
C GLN A 35 23.41 24.31 4.93
N LEU A 36 22.13 24.02 4.65
CA LEU A 36 21.18 23.60 5.69
C LEU A 36 21.58 22.28 6.31
N MET A 37 21.94 21.28 5.52
CA MET A 37 22.38 19.98 6.03
C MET A 37 23.69 20.05 6.84
N SER A 38 24.54 21.05 6.57
CA SER A 38 25.78 21.25 7.33
C SER A 38 25.61 22.08 8.60
N GLN A 39 24.63 22.99 8.67
CA GLN A 39 24.49 23.97 9.73
C GLN A 39 23.27 23.78 10.65
N CYS A 40 22.28 23.03 10.19
CA CYS A 40 21.04 22.75 10.92
C CYS A 40 21.00 21.31 11.41
N PRO A 41 20.14 20.97 12.39
CA PRO A 41 19.86 19.58 12.72
C PRO A 41 19.42 18.81 11.48
N PHE A 42 20.20 17.78 11.12
CA PHE A 42 20.00 16.97 9.94
C PHE A 42 20.25 15.50 10.25
N VAL A 43 19.36 14.62 9.75
CA VAL A 43 19.51 13.16 9.74
C VAL A 43 18.90 12.60 8.48
N ARG A 44 19.20 11.33 8.18
CA ARG A 44 18.52 10.57 7.13
C ARG A 44 17.33 9.82 7.72
N GLY A 45 16.16 9.97 7.10
CA GLY A 45 14.91 9.30 7.47
C GLY A 45 14.58 8.11 6.61
N ASN A 46 13.89 7.13 7.19
CA ASN A 46 13.43 5.93 6.48
C ASN A 46 12.07 6.19 5.83
N ALA A 47 11.99 5.97 4.52
CA ALA A 47 10.83 6.26 3.68
C ALA A 47 10.39 5.05 2.81
N SER A 48 10.79 3.83 3.17
CA SER A 48 10.50 2.62 2.41
C SER A 48 10.24 1.41 3.31
N GLY A 49 9.74 0.33 2.75
CA GLY A 49 9.52 -0.93 3.44
C GLY A 49 8.68 -0.80 4.71
N LEU A 50 9.03 -1.54 5.74
CA LEU A 50 8.28 -1.59 7.01
C LEU A 50 8.16 -0.23 7.71
N ALA A 51 9.10 0.69 7.48
CA ALA A 51 9.06 2.03 8.06
C ALA A 51 7.87 2.88 7.59
N VAL A 52 7.24 2.51 6.49
CA VAL A 52 6.05 3.15 5.92
C VAL A 52 4.87 2.18 5.73
N GLY A 53 4.93 0.99 6.36
CA GLY A 53 3.85 0.02 6.31
C GLY A 53 3.77 -0.81 5.03
N LEU A 54 4.84 -0.84 4.24
CA LEU A 54 5.02 -1.69 3.06
C LEU A 54 5.82 -2.94 3.42
N PRO A 55 5.80 -4.00 2.59
CA PRO A 55 6.71 -5.14 2.74
C PRO A 55 8.18 -4.70 2.81
N ASP A 56 9.01 -5.47 3.51
CA ASP A 56 10.44 -5.20 3.60
C ASP A 56 11.08 -5.13 2.21
N GLY A 57 11.98 -4.16 2.00
CA GLY A 57 12.63 -3.92 0.72
C GLY A 57 11.75 -3.30 -0.39
N GLN A 58 10.49 -3.03 -0.14
CA GLN A 58 9.62 -2.34 -1.12
C GLN A 58 9.85 -0.83 -1.09
N MET A 59 9.99 -0.24 -2.27
CA MET A 59 10.11 1.21 -2.46
C MET A 59 8.89 1.94 -1.91
N GLY A 60 9.12 3.08 -1.24
CA GLY A 60 8.06 4.01 -0.88
C GLY A 60 7.39 4.64 -2.10
N ASN A 61 6.30 5.35 -1.86
CA ASN A 61 5.61 6.16 -2.86
C ASN A 61 4.91 7.34 -2.20
N SER A 62 4.49 8.32 -3.01
CA SER A 62 3.91 9.56 -2.48
C SER A 62 2.63 9.34 -1.68
N GLU A 63 1.75 8.40 -2.10
CA GLU A 63 0.51 8.08 -1.38
C GLU A 63 0.80 7.60 0.04
N VAL A 64 1.64 6.57 0.15
CA VAL A 64 2.02 5.94 1.41
C VAL A 64 2.84 6.90 2.28
N GLY A 65 3.79 7.66 1.70
CA GLY A 65 4.61 8.62 2.41
C GLY A 65 3.78 9.72 3.08
N HIS A 66 2.92 10.38 2.31
CA HIS A 66 2.03 11.43 2.82
C HIS A 66 1.01 10.92 3.83
N LEU A 67 0.47 9.70 3.61
CA LEU A 67 -0.44 9.05 4.54
C LEU A 67 0.21 8.81 5.91
N ASN A 68 1.43 8.27 5.93
CA ASN A 68 2.17 8.02 7.19
C ASN A 68 2.52 9.33 7.91
N MET A 69 2.97 10.36 7.18
CA MET A 69 3.20 11.68 7.76
C MET A 69 1.94 12.25 8.39
N GLY A 70 0.85 12.30 7.63
CA GLY A 70 -0.42 12.87 8.08
C GLY A 70 -1.05 12.12 9.25
N ALA A 71 -0.90 10.81 9.30
CA ALA A 71 -1.39 9.96 10.39
C ALA A 71 -0.53 10.03 11.66
N GLY A 72 0.74 10.48 11.58
CA GLY A 72 1.67 10.50 12.71
C GLY A 72 1.99 9.11 13.27
N ARG A 73 1.74 8.07 12.50
CA ARG A 73 2.01 6.66 12.82
C ARG A 73 2.17 5.83 11.55
N ILE A 74 2.76 4.63 11.66
CA ILE A 74 2.82 3.71 10.52
C ILE A 74 1.40 3.24 10.18
N VAL A 75 1.01 3.42 8.91
CA VAL A 75 -0.22 2.89 8.34
C VAL A 75 0.14 1.70 7.46
N TYR A 76 -0.10 0.51 7.96
CA TYR A 76 0.24 -0.72 7.24
C TYR A 76 -0.69 -0.94 6.05
N GLN A 77 -0.11 -1.21 4.88
CA GLN A 77 -0.86 -1.70 3.72
C GLN A 77 -1.38 -3.12 3.98
N GLU A 78 -2.45 -3.53 3.29
CA GLU A 78 -3.17 -4.79 3.60
C GLU A 78 -2.24 -6.00 3.66
N LEU A 79 -1.32 -6.16 2.70
CA LEU A 79 -0.35 -7.26 2.71
C LEU A 79 0.47 -7.28 4.00
N THR A 80 1.06 -6.15 4.35
CA THR A 80 1.92 -6.02 5.54
C THR A 80 1.11 -6.13 6.83
N ARG A 81 -0.11 -5.54 6.86
CA ARG A 81 -1.03 -5.60 8.00
C ARG A 81 -1.39 -7.05 8.35
N ILE A 82 -1.76 -7.85 7.35
CA ILE A 82 -2.13 -9.26 7.55
C ILE A 82 -0.91 -10.10 7.94
N THR A 83 0.23 -9.89 7.27
CA THR A 83 1.48 -10.57 7.61
C THR A 83 1.86 -10.28 9.07
N LYS A 84 1.82 -9.02 9.47
CA LYS A 84 2.11 -8.60 10.84
C LYS A 84 1.13 -9.21 11.85
N SER A 85 -0.16 -9.28 11.53
CA SER A 85 -1.16 -9.93 12.38
C SER A 85 -0.86 -11.42 12.61
N ILE A 86 -0.30 -12.11 11.62
CA ILE A 86 0.16 -13.50 11.77
C ILE A 86 1.38 -13.57 12.72
N GLU A 87 2.34 -12.66 12.57
CA GLU A 87 3.55 -12.60 13.40
C GLU A 87 3.24 -12.25 14.86
N ASP A 88 2.36 -11.28 15.08
CA ASP A 88 1.93 -10.82 16.40
C ASP A 88 0.97 -11.83 17.09
N GLY A 89 0.32 -12.69 16.29
CA GLY A 89 -0.54 -13.78 16.77
C GLY A 89 -2.03 -13.46 16.87
N ASP A 90 -2.45 -12.22 16.73
CA ASP A 90 -3.86 -11.80 16.78
C ASP A 90 -4.68 -12.31 15.57
N PHE A 91 -4.02 -12.64 14.46
CA PHE A 91 -4.61 -13.36 13.33
C PHE A 91 -5.37 -14.62 13.77
N PHE A 92 -4.80 -15.36 14.72
CA PHE A 92 -5.37 -16.63 15.21
C PHE A 92 -6.54 -16.44 16.16
N GLU A 93 -6.77 -15.23 16.62
CA GLU A 93 -7.89 -14.82 17.48
C GLU A 93 -8.92 -13.97 16.72
N ASN A 94 -8.78 -13.85 15.40
CA ASN A 94 -9.72 -13.08 14.57
C ASN A 94 -11.14 -13.63 14.72
N PRO A 95 -12.13 -12.80 15.14
CA PRO A 95 -13.46 -13.25 15.48
C PRO A 95 -14.22 -13.87 14.30
N GLU A 96 -13.95 -13.42 13.08
CA GLU A 96 -14.64 -13.93 11.87
C GLU A 96 -14.06 -15.30 11.47
N PHE A 97 -12.78 -15.54 11.68
CA PHE A 97 -12.18 -16.87 11.51
C PHE A 97 -12.69 -17.84 12.58
N LEU A 98 -12.80 -17.39 13.82
CA LEU A 98 -13.37 -18.19 14.91
C LEU A 98 -14.82 -18.56 14.61
N ALA A 99 -15.63 -17.63 14.11
CA ALA A 99 -17.02 -17.89 13.70
C ALA A 99 -17.09 -18.98 12.61
N ALA A 100 -16.19 -18.95 11.61
CA ALA A 100 -16.11 -19.97 10.59
C ALA A 100 -15.73 -21.35 11.17
N ALA A 101 -14.74 -21.39 12.08
CA ALA A 101 -14.33 -22.62 12.74
C ALA A 101 -15.44 -23.21 13.65
N ASP A 102 -16.16 -22.35 14.36
CA ASP A 102 -17.25 -22.77 15.24
C ASP A 102 -18.44 -23.33 14.44
N THR A 103 -18.73 -22.75 13.28
CA THR A 103 -19.71 -23.32 12.33
C THR A 103 -19.29 -24.73 11.91
N CYS A 104 -18.03 -24.93 11.48
CA CYS A 104 -17.53 -26.25 11.10
C CYS A 104 -17.64 -27.27 12.24
N LYS A 105 -17.27 -26.88 13.46
CA LYS A 105 -17.36 -27.76 14.64
C LYS A 105 -18.82 -28.12 14.97
N LYS A 106 -19.71 -27.13 14.93
CA LYS A 106 -21.13 -27.31 15.25
C LYS A 106 -21.84 -28.22 14.25
N ASN A 107 -21.53 -28.08 12.97
CA ASN A 107 -22.22 -28.80 11.89
C ASN A 107 -21.48 -30.08 11.50
N ASP A 108 -20.31 -30.39 12.06
CA ASP A 108 -19.36 -31.40 11.55
C ASP A 108 -19.08 -31.23 10.07
N SER A 109 -18.97 -29.98 9.62
CA SER A 109 -18.81 -29.58 8.22
C SER A 109 -17.36 -29.20 7.90
N ALA A 110 -17.11 -28.82 6.64
CA ALA A 110 -15.77 -28.52 6.15
C ALA A 110 -15.45 -27.02 6.22
N LEU A 111 -14.16 -26.71 6.36
CA LEU A 111 -13.58 -25.41 6.09
C LEU A 111 -12.96 -25.43 4.68
N HIS A 112 -13.40 -24.53 3.83
CA HIS A 112 -12.86 -24.32 2.50
C HIS A 112 -12.06 -23.02 2.46
N LEU A 113 -10.83 -23.09 1.97
CA LEU A 113 -9.95 -21.95 1.77
C LEU A 113 -9.75 -21.74 0.28
N PHE A 114 -10.09 -20.60 -0.27
CA PHE A 114 -9.79 -20.32 -1.66
C PHE A 114 -9.23 -18.91 -1.88
N GLY A 115 -8.47 -18.75 -2.94
CA GLY A 115 -7.81 -17.52 -3.32
C GLY A 115 -6.60 -17.77 -4.20
N LEU A 116 -5.90 -16.69 -4.55
CA LEU A 116 -4.74 -16.74 -5.43
C LEU A 116 -3.52 -17.30 -4.68
N VAL A 117 -2.99 -18.42 -5.17
CA VAL A 117 -1.88 -19.15 -4.56
C VAL A 117 -0.58 -18.73 -5.24
N SER A 118 0.03 -17.66 -4.75
CA SER A 118 1.34 -17.16 -5.18
C SER A 118 1.98 -16.29 -4.11
N ASP A 119 3.21 -15.88 -4.32
CA ASP A 119 3.96 -14.92 -3.51
C ASP A 119 3.99 -13.50 -4.13
N GLY A 120 3.24 -13.27 -5.19
CA GLY A 120 3.21 -11.99 -5.91
C GLY A 120 2.76 -10.79 -5.08
N GLY A 121 2.00 -11.01 -4.00
CA GLY A 121 1.65 -9.97 -3.03
C GLY A 121 0.70 -8.87 -3.53
N VAL A 122 0.11 -9.02 -4.73
CA VAL A 122 -0.79 -8.03 -5.31
C VAL A 122 -2.25 -8.26 -4.88
N HIS A 123 -2.71 -9.50 -4.88
CA HIS A 123 -4.09 -9.87 -4.52
C HIS A 123 -4.16 -10.70 -3.24
N SER A 124 -3.11 -11.46 -2.96
CA SER A 124 -2.98 -12.41 -1.85
C SER A 124 -1.51 -12.68 -1.59
N HIS A 125 -1.22 -13.46 -0.57
CA HIS A 125 0.12 -13.98 -0.36
C HIS A 125 0.06 -15.39 0.21
N LEU A 126 0.93 -16.30 -0.28
CA LEU A 126 0.97 -17.71 0.11
C LEU A 126 1.15 -17.89 1.64
N THR A 127 1.92 -17.01 2.29
CA THR A 127 2.11 -17.05 3.75
C THR A 127 0.82 -16.82 4.54
N HIS A 128 -0.15 -16.08 3.99
CA HIS A 128 -1.46 -15.88 4.64
C HIS A 128 -2.28 -17.17 4.59
N LEU A 129 -2.21 -17.91 3.49
CA LEU A 129 -2.81 -19.26 3.40
C LEU A 129 -2.16 -20.21 4.40
N PHE A 130 -0.84 -20.16 4.59
CA PHE A 130 -0.16 -20.92 5.63
C PHE A 130 -0.64 -20.55 7.03
N GLY A 131 -0.88 -19.27 7.28
CA GLY A 131 -1.51 -18.80 8.53
C GLY A 131 -2.89 -19.40 8.76
N LEU A 132 -3.73 -19.48 7.71
CA LEU A 132 -5.06 -20.11 7.80
C LEU A 132 -4.99 -21.62 8.06
N LEU A 133 -4.04 -22.33 7.48
CA LEU A 133 -3.81 -23.76 7.77
C LEU A 133 -3.37 -23.96 9.22
N GLU A 134 -2.48 -23.13 9.72
CA GLU A 134 -2.08 -23.13 11.13
C GLU A 134 -3.26 -22.81 12.06
N PHE A 135 -4.07 -21.80 11.70
CA PHE A 135 -5.30 -21.49 12.41
C PHE A 135 -6.24 -22.70 12.47
N ALA A 136 -6.50 -23.34 11.33
CA ALA A 136 -7.38 -24.52 11.26
C ALA A 136 -6.86 -25.67 12.16
N LYS A 137 -5.54 -25.88 12.18
CA LYS A 137 -4.89 -26.86 13.07
C LYS A 137 -5.08 -26.49 14.54
N ARG A 138 -4.85 -25.23 14.93
CA ARG A 138 -5.06 -24.75 16.31
C ARG A 138 -6.50 -24.91 16.75
N GLN A 139 -7.46 -24.73 15.83
CA GLN A 139 -8.88 -24.92 16.10
C GLN A 139 -9.30 -26.41 16.12
N GLY A 140 -8.42 -27.34 15.80
CA GLY A 140 -8.69 -28.78 15.80
C GLY A 140 -9.67 -29.23 14.68
N LEU A 141 -9.74 -28.47 13.59
CA LEU A 141 -10.58 -28.82 12.43
C LEU A 141 -10.00 -30.06 11.74
N LYS A 142 -10.88 -30.92 11.20
CA LYS A 142 -10.48 -32.16 10.54
C LYS A 142 -10.69 -32.13 9.03
N LYS A 143 -11.71 -31.39 8.57
CA LYS A 143 -12.12 -31.32 7.16
C LYS A 143 -11.71 -29.92 6.65
N VAL A 144 -10.50 -29.79 6.09
CA VAL A 144 -9.96 -28.53 5.59
C VAL A 144 -9.52 -28.74 4.15
N TYR A 145 -10.05 -27.95 3.23
CA TYR A 145 -9.82 -28.08 1.81
C TYR A 145 -9.38 -26.75 1.20
N VAL A 146 -8.42 -26.82 0.28
CA VAL A 146 -7.93 -25.65 -0.45
C VAL A 146 -8.30 -25.73 -1.91
N HIS A 147 -8.83 -24.65 -2.43
CA HIS A 147 -9.11 -24.45 -3.85
C HIS A 147 -8.14 -23.39 -4.38
N CYS A 148 -7.17 -23.83 -5.18
CA CYS A 148 -6.08 -22.99 -5.63
C CYS A 148 -6.45 -22.19 -6.88
N PHE A 149 -6.39 -20.85 -6.81
CA PHE A 149 -6.39 -20.01 -8.00
C PHE A 149 -4.94 -19.76 -8.39
N LEU A 150 -4.58 -19.98 -9.66
CA LEU A 150 -3.22 -19.81 -10.14
C LEU A 150 -3.03 -18.43 -10.76
N ASP A 151 -1.84 -17.86 -10.58
CA ASP A 151 -1.50 -16.49 -10.93
C ASP A 151 -1.03 -16.33 -12.39
N GLY A 152 0.23 -16.50 -12.64
CA GLY A 152 0.85 -16.36 -13.95
C GLY A 152 0.83 -14.96 -14.57
N ARG A 153 0.43 -13.95 -13.78
CA ARG A 153 0.36 -12.55 -14.18
C ARG A 153 1.20 -11.63 -13.29
N ASP A 154 1.07 -11.78 -11.99
CA ASP A 154 1.87 -11.06 -10.98
C ASP A 154 3.11 -11.88 -10.59
N THR A 155 3.20 -13.11 -11.07
CA THR A 155 4.32 -14.05 -10.95
C THR A 155 4.62 -14.69 -12.31
N PRO A 156 5.78 -15.37 -12.50
CA PRO A 156 6.11 -16.04 -13.76
C PRO A 156 5.00 -16.98 -14.24
N PRO A 157 4.77 -17.08 -15.55
CA PRO A 157 3.57 -17.73 -16.12
C PRO A 157 3.40 -19.21 -15.82
N THR A 158 4.44 -19.90 -15.34
CA THR A 158 4.45 -21.35 -15.07
C THR A 158 4.99 -21.67 -13.66
N SER A 159 4.91 -20.73 -12.73
CA SER A 159 5.36 -20.89 -11.33
C SER A 159 4.31 -21.53 -10.41
N GLY A 160 3.04 -21.60 -10.84
CA GLY A 160 1.92 -22.07 -10.01
C GLY A 160 2.09 -23.48 -9.50
N LYS A 161 2.69 -24.40 -10.30
CA LYS A 161 2.97 -25.76 -9.85
C LYS A 161 3.93 -25.80 -8.66
N GLU A 162 4.94 -24.91 -8.62
CA GLU A 162 5.89 -24.83 -7.50
C GLU A 162 5.21 -24.31 -6.24
N PHE A 163 4.37 -23.27 -6.35
CA PHE A 163 3.59 -22.75 -5.22
C PHE A 163 2.60 -23.79 -4.66
N VAL A 164 1.94 -24.56 -5.52
CA VAL A 164 1.04 -25.62 -5.07
C VAL A 164 1.82 -26.76 -4.40
N ALA A 165 2.99 -27.13 -4.92
CA ALA A 165 3.86 -28.12 -4.27
C ALA A 165 4.37 -27.66 -2.89
N GLU A 166 4.69 -26.37 -2.75
CA GLU A 166 5.06 -25.77 -1.46
C GLU A 166 3.87 -25.81 -0.48
N LEU A 167 2.67 -25.47 -0.95
CA LEU A 167 1.43 -25.59 -0.18
C LEU A 167 1.18 -27.02 0.31
N GLU A 168 1.26 -28.01 -0.56
CA GLU A 168 1.08 -29.42 -0.20
C GLU A 168 2.14 -29.88 0.82
N LYS A 169 3.39 -29.44 0.68
CA LYS A 169 4.45 -29.69 1.66
C LYS A 169 4.10 -29.06 3.01
N LYS A 170 3.58 -27.84 3.04
CA LYS A 170 3.15 -27.18 4.29
C LYS A 170 2.00 -27.90 4.95
N MET A 171 1.00 -28.34 4.18
CA MET A 171 -0.12 -29.15 4.66
C MET A 171 0.37 -30.47 5.30
N GLN A 172 1.32 -31.15 4.65
CA GLN A 172 1.91 -32.36 5.17
C GLN A 172 2.65 -32.13 6.48
N GLN A 173 3.42 -31.04 6.59
CA GLN A 173 4.13 -30.66 7.84
C GLN A 173 3.15 -30.36 8.98
N LEU A 174 2.05 -29.71 8.69
CA LEU A 174 1.01 -29.37 9.67
C LEU A 174 0.12 -30.57 10.01
N GLY A 175 0.04 -31.57 9.11
CA GLY A 175 -0.88 -32.71 9.22
C GLY A 175 -2.33 -32.33 9.03
N ILE A 176 -2.61 -31.31 8.21
CA ILE A 176 -3.96 -30.83 7.94
C ILE A 176 -4.06 -30.23 6.54
N GLY A 177 -5.23 -30.37 5.94
CA GLY A 177 -5.58 -29.79 4.64
C GLY A 177 -5.32 -30.71 3.46
N GLU A 178 -6.12 -30.56 2.42
CA GLU A 178 -5.94 -31.18 1.11
C GLU A 178 -6.33 -30.20 0.01
N VAL A 179 -5.64 -30.24 -1.13
CA VAL A 179 -6.05 -29.48 -2.31
C VAL A 179 -7.23 -30.20 -2.99
N ALA A 180 -8.36 -29.52 -3.12
CA ALA A 180 -9.59 -30.07 -3.69
C ALA A 180 -9.80 -29.68 -5.15
N SER A 181 -9.38 -28.47 -5.56
CA SER A 181 -9.49 -28.02 -6.94
C SER A 181 -8.42 -26.98 -7.29
N VAL A 182 -8.19 -26.82 -8.59
CA VAL A 182 -7.24 -25.84 -9.12
C VAL A 182 -7.85 -25.18 -10.35
N MET A 183 -7.60 -23.87 -10.51
CA MET A 183 -8.09 -23.09 -11.66
C MET A 183 -7.26 -21.84 -11.87
N GLY A 184 -7.12 -21.39 -13.10
CA GLY A 184 -6.46 -20.11 -13.40
C GLY A 184 -7.29 -18.91 -12.98
N ARG A 185 -6.63 -17.81 -12.63
CA ARG A 185 -7.29 -16.56 -12.25
C ARG A 185 -8.20 -15.98 -13.33
N TYR A 186 -7.98 -16.34 -14.59
CA TYR A 186 -8.84 -15.97 -15.72
C TYR A 186 -10.30 -16.37 -15.49
N TYR A 187 -10.54 -17.49 -14.79
CA TYR A 187 -11.86 -18.00 -14.46
C TYR A 187 -12.37 -17.51 -13.10
N ALA A 188 -11.57 -17.69 -12.06
CA ALA A 188 -12.00 -17.43 -10.68
C ALA A 188 -11.92 -15.95 -10.27
N MET A 189 -11.18 -15.13 -11.01
CA MET A 189 -10.90 -13.75 -10.67
C MET A 189 -11.22 -12.78 -11.81
N ASP A 190 -12.31 -13.04 -12.53
CA ASP A 190 -12.87 -12.09 -13.51
C ASP A 190 -13.34 -10.82 -12.79
N ARG A 191 -13.34 -9.68 -13.51
CA ARG A 191 -13.84 -8.37 -13.01
C ARG A 191 -14.64 -7.60 -14.06
N ASP A 192 -14.84 -8.20 -15.23
CA ASP A 192 -15.44 -7.56 -16.40
C ASP A 192 -16.79 -8.22 -16.77
N LYS A 193 -17.40 -8.95 -15.80
CA LYS A 193 -18.71 -9.64 -15.91
C LYS A 193 -18.75 -10.73 -16.99
N ASN A 194 -17.62 -11.41 -17.19
CA ASN A 194 -17.57 -12.62 -18.02
C ASN A 194 -18.09 -13.81 -17.21
N TRP A 195 -19.38 -13.82 -16.95
CA TRP A 195 -20.05 -14.78 -16.06
C TRP A 195 -19.87 -16.25 -16.46
N ASP A 196 -19.67 -16.53 -17.73
CA ASP A 196 -19.33 -17.87 -18.24
C ASP A 196 -18.01 -18.40 -17.69
N ARG A 197 -17.05 -17.52 -17.43
CA ARG A 197 -15.78 -17.87 -16.79
C ARG A 197 -15.98 -18.15 -15.31
N VAL A 198 -16.64 -17.23 -14.61
CA VAL A 198 -16.93 -17.34 -13.17
C VAL A 198 -17.78 -18.60 -12.89
N GLN A 199 -18.73 -18.91 -13.77
CA GLN A 199 -19.56 -20.11 -13.65
C GLN A 199 -18.73 -21.40 -13.69
N LYS A 200 -17.75 -21.51 -14.60
CA LYS A 200 -16.87 -22.69 -14.66
C LYS A 200 -16.09 -22.89 -13.34
N ALA A 201 -15.59 -21.80 -12.75
CA ALA A 201 -14.96 -21.86 -11.44
C ALA A 201 -15.96 -22.30 -10.35
N TYR A 202 -17.13 -21.67 -10.31
CA TYR A 202 -18.20 -21.97 -9.35
C TYR A 202 -18.68 -23.43 -9.44
N ASP A 203 -18.88 -23.96 -10.65
CA ASP A 203 -19.36 -25.33 -10.86
C ASP A 203 -18.34 -26.39 -10.41
N VAL A 204 -17.04 -26.13 -10.62
CA VAL A 204 -15.97 -26.98 -10.05
C VAL A 204 -15.96 -26.91 -8.53
N LEU A 205 -16.08 -25.72 -7.93
CA LEU A 205 -16.06 -25.53 -6.48
C LEU A 205 -17.24 -26.19 -5.77
N THR A 206 -18.43 -26.22 -6.40
CA THR A 206 -19.68 -26.65 -5.73
C THR A 206 -20.18 -28.00 -6.17
N LYS A 207 -19.86 -28.46 -7.39
CA LYS A 207 -20.43 -29.67 -8.00
C LYS A 207 -19.36 -30.65 -8.51
N ALA A 208 -18.07 -30.26 -8.54
CA ALA A 208 -17.02 -30.98 -9.26
C ALA A 208 -17.37 -31.17 -10.77
N GLU A 209 -18.04 -30.20 -11.36
CA GLU A 209 -18.31 -30.15 -12.79
C GLU A 209 -17.15 -29.48 -13.52
N GLY A 210 -16.26 -30.27 -14.11
CA GLY A 210 -15.06 -29.79 -14.82
C GLY A 210 -14.11 -30.91 -15.17
N GLU A 211 -12.90 -30.55 -15.57
CA GLU A 211 -11.83 -31.54 -15.76
C GLU A 211 -11.44 -32.15 -14.39
N LYS A 212 -10.78 -33.30 -14.42
CA LYS A 212 -10.32 -34.00 -13.22
C LYS A 212 -8.85 -34.36 -13.33
N ALA A 213 -8.18 -34.42 -12.18
CA ALA A 213 -6.79 -34.85 -12.08
C ALA A 213 -6.58 -35.73 -10.83
N GLU A 214 -5.60 -36.61 -10.87
CA GLU A 214 -5.23 -37.47 -9.73
C GLU A 214 -4.52 -36.69 -8.59
N SER A 215 -3.92 -35.56 -8.93
CA SER A 215 -3.34 -34.61 -7.96
C SER A 215 -3.33 -33.20 -8.54
N ALA A 216 -3.21 -32.18 -7.68
CA ALA A 216 -3.13 -30.80 -8.11
C ALA A 216 -1.93 -30.55 -9.05
N CYS A 217 -0.74 -31.00 -8.65
CA CYS A 217 0.47 -30.82 -9.46
C CYS A 217 0.41 -31.58 -10.80
N ALA A 218 -0.23 -32.76 -10.85
CA ALA A 218 -0.40 -33.52 -12.11
C ALA A 218 -1.35 -32.77 -13.07
N GLY A 219 -2.46 -32.22 -12.58
CA GLY A 219 -3.38 -31.42 -13.38
C GLY A 219 -2.75 -30.15 -13.93
N ILE A 220 -1.95 -29.45 -13.12
CA ILE A 220 -1.21 -28.25 -13.56
C ILE A 220 -0.19 -28.64 -14.64
N GLN A 221 0.56 -29.73 -14.46
CA GLN A 221 1.53 -30.19 -15.46
C GLN A 221 0.84 -30.54 -16.77
N ALA A 222 -0.29 -31.24 -16.72
CA ALA A 222 -1.07 -31.58 -17.92
C ALA A 222 -1.58 -30.33 -18.67
N SER A 223 -1.78 -29.21 -17.96
CA SER A 223 -2.09 -27.92 -18.57
C SER A 223 -0.86 -27.32 -19.26
N TYR A 224 0.31 -27.34 -18.61
CA TYR A 224 1.56 -26.86 -19.20
C TYR A 224 1.96 -27.70 -20.45
N ASP A 225 1.74 -28.99 -20.42
CA ASP A 225 2.00 -29.87 -21.58
C ASP A 225 1.13 -29.53 -22.81
N LYS A 226 0.00 -28.82 -22.57
CA LYS A 226 -0.87 -28.26 -23.60
C LYS A 226 -0.57 -26.80 -23.93
N GLU A 227 0.57 -26.26 -23.45
CA GLU A 227 0.97 -24.84 -23.59
C GLU A 227 -0.02 -23.86 -22.93
N VAL A 228 -0.77 -24.30 -21.91
CA VAL A 228 -1.70 -23.45 -21.14
C VAL A 228 -1.04 -23.09 -19.81
N ASN A 229 -0.71 -21.82 -19.66
CA ASN A 229 -0.06 -21.26 -18.48
C ASN A 229 -1.02 -21.06 -17.30
N ASP A 230 -0.49 -20.76 -16.13
CA ASP A 230 -1.20 -20.61 -14.84
C ASP A 230 -2.47 -19.79 -14.94
N GLU A 231 -2.40 -18.60 -15.54
CA GLU A 231 -3.55 -17.69 -15.65
C GLU A 231 -4.77 -18.34 -16.29
N PHE A 232 -4.55 -19.23 -17.27
CA PHE A 232 -5.56 -19.82 -18.13
C PHE A 232 -5.88 -21.29 -17.83
N VAL A 233 -5.33 -21.87 -16.76
CA VAL A 233 -5.61 -23.25 -16.37
C VAL A 233 -7.12 -23.44 -16.23
N VAL A 234 -7.67 -24.35 -17.05
CA VAL A 234 -9.10 -24.67 -17.02
C VAL A 234 -9.45 -25.27 -15.66
N PRO A 235 -10.55 -24.84 -15.01
CA PRO A 235 -10.93 -25.37 -13.71
C PRO A 235 -11.04 -26.89 -13.69
N PHE A 236 -10.33 -27.51 -12.74
CA PHE A 236 -10.39 -28.95 -12.51
C PHE A 236 -10.47 -29.28 -11.01
N TYR A 237 -11.03 -30.44 -10.69
CA TYR A 237 -11.04 -30.98 -9.32
C TYR A 237 -10.05 -32.14 -9.19
N VAL A 238 -9.55 -32.31 -7.96
CA VAL A 238 -8.72 -33.47 -7.60
C VAL A 238 -9.61 -34.65 -7.25
N GLU A 239 -9.36 -35.81 -7.90
CA GLU A 239 -10.09 -37.04 -7.67
C GLU A 239 -9.23 -38.04 -6.88
N LYS A 240 -9.80 -38.61 -5.81
CA LYS A 240 -9.23 -39.71 -5.05
C LYS A 240 -10.23 -40.84 -4.94
N ASP A 241 -9.82 -42.04 -5.19
CA ASP A 241 -10.69 -43.25 -5.14
C ASP A 241 -11.99 -43.13 -5.94
N GLY A 242 -11.94 -42.46 -7.10
CA GLY A 242 -13.07 -42.22 -7.99
C GLY A 242 -14.07 -41.18 -7.51
N LYS A 243 -13.70 -40.36 -6.52
CA LYS A 243 -14.55 -39.29 -5.98
C LYS A 243 -13.76 -37.95 -5.90
N PRO A 244 -14.45 -36.82 -6.07
CA PRO A 244 -13.83 -35.53 -5.76
C PRO A 244 -13.33 -35.47 -4.30
N VAL A 245 -12.18 -34.88 -4.07
CA VAL A 245 -11.64 -34.67 -2.71
C VAL A 245 -12.65 -33.93 -1.85
N ALA A 246 -13.18 -32.81 -2.34
CA ALA A 246 -14.27 -32.08 -1.69
C ALA A 246 -14.94 -31.11 -2.67
N THR A 247 -16.20 -30.78 -2.36
CA THR A 247 -16.95 -29.66 -2.93
C THR A 247 -17.59 -28.87 -1.79
N ILE A 248 -17.87 -27.58 -2.04
CA ILE A 248 -18.50 -26.68 -1.06
C ILE A 248 -19.99 -27.02 -0.96
N GLN A 249 -20.47 -27.30 0.25
CA GLN A 249 -21.85 -27.74 0.53
C GLN A 249 -22.53 -26.84 1.56
N ASP A 250 -23.86 -26.99 1.71
CA ASP A 250 -24.58 -26.29 2.76
C ASP A 250 -24.03 -26.61 4.15
N GLY A 251 -23.90 -25.60 4.97
CA GLY A 251 -23.39 -25.70 6.33
C GLY A 251 -21.86 -25.61 6.43
N ASP A 252 -21.15 -25.57 5.31
CA ASP A 252 -19.70 -25.37 5.29
C ASP A 252 -19.31 -23.91 5.60
N SER A 253 -18.05 -23.73 5.91
CA SER A 253 -17.44 -22.42 6.01
C SER A 253 -16.45 -22.19 4.88
N VAL A 254 -16.39 -20.96 4.39
CA VAL A 254 -15.46 -20.54 3.35
C VAL A 254 -14.66 -19.34 3.84
N ILE A 255 -13.35 -19.35 3.65
CA ILE A 255 -12.50 -18.18 3.83
C ILE A 255 -11.81 -17.85 2.51
N PHE A 256 -12.12 -16.69 1.94
CA PHE A 256 -11.49 -16.15 0.75
C PHE A 256 -10.33 -15.25 1.16
N PHE A 257 -9.09 -15.70 0.92
CA PHE A 257 -7.90 -15.05 1.47
C PHE A 257 -7.26 -13.98 0.55
N ASN A 258 -7.90 -13.59 -0.53
CA ASN A 258 -7.51 -12.39 -1.28
C ASN A 258 -7.82 -11.14 -0.45
N PHE A 259 -6.88 -10.18 -0.40
CA PHE A 259 -7.07 -8.91 0.29
C PHE A 259 -7.38 -7.74 -0.66
N ARG A 260 -7.14 -7.89 -1.98
CA ARG A 260 -7.49 -6.88 -2.98
C ARG A 260 -8.88 -7.15 -3.56
N PRO A 261 -9.81 -6.15 -3.52
CA PRO A 261 -11.23 -6.36 -3.81
C PRO A 261 -11.59 -6.60 -5.27
N ASP A 262 -10.92 -5.91 -6.20
CA ASP A 262 -11.39 -5.71 -7.59
C ASP A 262 -11.73 -7.01 -8.34
N ARG A 263 -10.94 -8.07 -8.13
CA ARG A 263 -11.12 -9.38 -8.78
C ARG A 263 -11.73 -10.45 -7.86
N ALA A 264 -12.09 -10.08 -6.64
CA ALA A 264 -12.74 -10.99 -5.71
C ALA A 264 -14.28 -10.85 -5.70
N ARG A 265 -14.80 -9.73 -6.20
CA ARG A 265 -16.23 -9.38 -6.13
C ARG A 265 -17.13 -10.38 -6.81
N GLU A 266 -16.84 -10.77 -8.04
CA GLU A 266 -17.78 -11.53 -8.88
C GLU A 266 -18.03 -12.92 -8.33
N ILE A 267 -16.99 -13.66 -8.00
CA ILE A 267 -17.17 -15.01 -7.42
C ILE A 267 -17.79 -14.94 -6.02
N THR A 268 -17.48 -13.89 -5.23
CA THR A 268 -18.12 -13.67 -3.93
C THR A 268 -19.61 -13.40 -4.09
N ARG A 269 -20.04 -12.61 -5.08
CA ARG A 269 -21.46 -12.42 -5.41
C ARG A 269 -22.13 -13.73 -5.78
N ALA A 270 -21.44 -14.59 -6.55
CA ALA A 270 -21.97 -15.88 -6.91
C ALA A 270 -22.26 -16.80 -5.71
N PHE A 271 -21.53 -16.65 -4.60
CA PHE A 271 -21.79 -17.39 -3.36
C PHE A 271 -22.76 -16.67 -2.41
N CYS A 272 -22.66 -15.36 -2.28
CA CYS A 272 -23.28 -14.60 -1.19
C CYS A 272 -24.57 -13.88 -1.54
N ASP A 273 -24.72 -13.37 -2.77
CA ASP A 273 -25.92 -12.61 -3.15
C ASP A 273 -27.14 -13.52 -3.32
N GLU A 274 -28.26 -13.16 -2.68
CA GLU A 274 -29.52 -13.90 -2.87
C GLU A 274 -30.10 -13.68 -4.26
N GLY A 275 -30.08 -12.45 -4.75
CA GLY A 275 -30.57 -12.04 -6.07
C GLY A 275 -29.55 -12.15 -7.18
N PHE A 276 -28.56 -13.05 -7.09
CA PHE A 276 -27.53 -13.19 -8.12
C PHE A 276 -28.11 -13.64 -9.46
N THR A 277 -27.76 -12.95 -10.54
CA THR A 277 -28.28 -13.17 -11.91
C THR A 277 -27.20 -13.41 -12.94
N GLY A 278 -25.92 -13.49 -12.57
CA GLY A 278 -24.83 -13.70 -13.52
C GLY A 278 -24.89 -15.02 -14.28
N PHE A 279 -25.32 -16.09 -13.59
CA PHE A 279 -25.62 -17.41 -14.17
C PHE A 279 -26.63 -18.15 -13.29
N ALA A 280 -27.20 -19.23 -13.79
CA ALA A 280 -28.17 -20.06 -13.06
C ALA A 280 -27.48 -20.87 -11.95
N ARG A 281 -27.96 -20.74 -10.71
CA ARG A 281 -27.60 -21.59 -9.57
C ARG A 281 -28.82 -22.48 -9.24
N GLU A 282 -28.58 -23.73 -8.86
CA GLU A 282 -29.67 -24.60 -8.37
C GLU A 282 -30.28 -24.02 -7.09
N LYS A 283 -29.42 -23.55 -6.18
CA LYS A 283 -29.76 -22.82 -4.96
C LYS A 283 -28.61 -21.95 -4.51
N LYS A 284 -28.86 -20.99 -3.66
CA LYS A 284 -27.83 -20.35 -2.87
C LYS A 284 -27.43 -21.30 -1.73
N LEU A 285 -26.14 -21.58 -1.58
CA LEU A 285 -25.65 -22.38 -0.46
C LEU A 285 -25.72 -21.58 0.85
N ASP A 286 -26.08 -22.26 1.93
CA ASP A 286 -26.03 -21.70 3.28
C ASP A 286 -24.62 -21.87 3.86
N LEU A 287 -23.82 -20.81 3.83
CA LEU A 287 -22.40 -20.81 4.16
C LEU A 287 -22.07 -19.77 5.22
N THR A 288 -21.10 -20.06 6.07
CA THR A 288 -20.36 -19.02 6.78
C THR A 288 -19.23 -18.56 5.86
N PHE A 289 -19.45 -17.44 5.16
CA PHE A 289 -18.52 -16.92 4.15
C PHE A 289 -17.72 -15.76 4.69
N VAL A 290 -16.40 -15.90 4.79
CA VAL A 290 -15.48 -14.89 5.29
C VAL A 290 -14.60 -14.37 4.15
N CYS A 291 -14.65 -13.06 3.94
CA CYS A 291 -13.73 -12.33 3.08
C CYS A 291 -12.58 -11.76 3.90
N PHE A 292 -11.36 -11.80 3.41
CA PHE A 292 -10.25 -11.14 4.10
C PHE A 292 -10.49 -9.64 4.27
N THR A 293 -10.92 -8.97 3.21
CA THR A 293 -11.30 -7.54 3.25
C THR A 293 -12.71 -7.34 2.73
N ASP A 294 -13.25 -6.14 2.84
CA ASP A 294 -14.55 -5.83 2.23
C ASP A 294 -14.40 -5.66 0.72
N TYR A 295 -14.85 -6.64 -0.03
CA TYR A 295 -14.77 -6.60 -1.49
C TYR A 295 -15.80 -5.67 -2.13
N ASP A 296 -16.96 -5.51 -1.50
CA ASP A 296 -18.03 -4.61 -1.94
C ASP A 296 -19.11 -4.56 -0.84
N GLU A 297 -19.42 -3.36 -0.37
CA GLU A 297 -20.41 -3.13 0.70
C GLU A 297 -21.81 -3.60 0.35
N THR A 298 -22.13 -3.70 -0.96
CA THR A 298 -23.45 -4.15 -1.44
C THR A 298 -23.62 -5.66 -1.41
N ILE A 299 -22.55 -6.44 -1.20
CA ILE A 299 -22.64 -7.90 -1.06
C ILE A 299 -23.09 -8.24 0.36
N GLY A 300 -24.27 -8.86 0.47
CA GLY A 300 -24.78 -9.38 1.74
C GLY A 300 -24.15 -10.73 2.13
N ASN A 301 -24.57 -11.26 3.29
CA ASN A 301 -24.25 -12.64 3.73
C ASN A 301 -22.75 -12.98 3.73
N LYS A 302 -21.90 -12.00 4.07
CA LYS A 302 -20.46 -12.21 4.23
C LYS A 302 -19.98 -11.64 5.56
N LEU A 303 -18.91 -12.20 6.09
CA LEU A 303 -18.12 -11.68 7.20
C LEU A 303 -16.82 -11.08 6.64
N ILE A 304 -16.24 -10.12 7.36
CA ILE A 304 -15.03 -9.41 6.92
C ILE A 304 -13.98 -9.51 8.02
N ALA A 305 -12.90 -10.25 7.76
CA ALA A 305 -11.86 -10.53 8.73
C ALA A 305 -10.99 -9.30 9.05
N PHE A 306 -10.59 -8.56 8.03
CA PHE A 306 -9.78 -7.34 8.15
C PHE A 306 -10.58 -6.15 7.64
N LYS A 307 -11.38 -5.57 8.53
CA LYS A 307 -12.17 -4.37 8.22
C LYS A 307 -11.25 -3.20 7.91
N LYS A 308 -11.69 -2.31 7.01
CA LYS A 308 -10.95 -1.08 6.74
C LYS A 308 -10.88 -0.26 8.02
N GLU A 309 -9.68 0.08 8.44
CA GLU A 309 -9.48 0.97 9.58
C GLU A 309 -9.65 2.42 9.11
N GLU A 310 -10.49 3.16 9.82
CA GLU A 310 -10.53 4.61 9.67
C GLU A 310 -9.28 5.21 10.31
N ILE A 311 -8.55 5.99 9.53
CA ILE A 311 -7.36 6.69 10.02
C ILE A 311 -7.84 7.95 10.75
N LYS A 312 -8.04 7.85 12.06
CA LYS A 312 -8.45 8.95 12.94
C LYS A 312 -7.25 9.63 13.59
N ASN A 313 -7.48 10.82 14.12
CA ASN A 313 -6.46 11.64 14.76
C ASN A 313 -5.29 11.96 13.82
N THR A 314 -5.61 12.28 12.57
CA THR A 314 -4.63 12.81 11.61
C THR A 314 -4.17 14.19 12.05
N PHE A 315 -3.05 14.67 11.49
CA PHE A 315 -2.55 16.00 11.80
C PHE A 315 -3.58 17.10 11.51
N GLY A 316 -4.31 16.97 10.39
CA GLY A 316 -5.37 17.92 10.04
C GLY A 316 -6.49 17.98 11.09
N GLU A 317 -6.97 16.81 11.55
CA GLU A 317 -7.97 16.71 12.61
C GLU A 317 -7.45 17.23 13.95
N PHE A 318 -6.18 16.93 14.27
CA PHE A 318 -5.54 17.44 15.48
C PHE A 318 -5.50 18.97 15.52
N LEU A 319 -5.09 19.60 14.40
CA LEU A 319 -5.05 21.05 14.28
C LEU A 319 -6.45 21.67 14.39
N ALA A 320 -7.45 21.06 13.74
CA ALA A 320 -8.85 21.49 13.82
C ALA A 320 -9.39 21.41 15.28
N ALA A 321 -9.10 20.32 15.98
CA ALA A 321 -9.49 20.16 17.38
C ALA A 321 -8.87 21.21 18.33
N HIS A 322 -7.72 21.77 17.94
CA HIS A 322 -7.03 22.86 18.66
C HIS A 322 -7.37 24.26 18.09
N HIS A 323 -8.37 24.35 17.21
CA HIS A 323 -8.78 25.62 16.54
C HIS A 323 -7.63 26.34 15.82
N MET A 324 -6.68 25.57 15.27
CA MET A 324 -5.52 26.07 14.54
C MET A 324 -5.83 26.16 13.04
N THR A 325 -5.22 27.12 12.38
CA THR A 325 -5.37 27.31 10.93
C THR A 325 -4.24 26.68 10.17
N GLN A 326 -4.55 26.05 9.06
CA GLN A 326 -3.58 25.34 8.24
C GLN A 326 -3.75 25.62 6.75
N ALA A 327 -2.65 25.56 5.99
CA ALA A 327 -2.65 25.65 4.54
C ALA A 327 -2.02 24.41 3.92
N ARG A 328 -2.59 23.94 2.80
CA ARG A 328 -2.08 22.85 1.97
C ARG A 328 -1.74 23.42 0.61
N ILE A 329 -0.49 23.33 0.18
CA ILE A 329 0.03 23.96 -1.03
C ILE A 329 0.71 22.91 -1.90
N ALA A 330 0.26 22.72 -3.13
CA ALA A 330 0.94 21.90 -4.12
C ALA A 330 0.49 22.24 -5.54
N GLU A 331 1.25 21.82 -6.53
CA GLU A 331 0.78 21.78 -7.90
C GLU A 331 -0.06 20.52 -8.16
N THR A 332 -0.79 20.48 -9.30
CA THR A 332 -1.81 19.48 -9.63
C THR A 332 -1.35 18.05 -9.37
N GLU A 333 -0.12 17.69 -9.75
CA GLU A 333 0.41 16.32 -9.65
C GLU A 333 0.50 15.82 -8.20
N LYS A 334 0.69 16.73 -7.24
CA LYS A 334 0.86 16.39 -5.83
C LYS A 334 -0.21 16.99 -4.90
N TYR A 335 -1.26 17.58 -5.47
CA TYR A 335 -2.33 18.18 -4.68
C TYR A 335 -3.09 17.16 -3.82
N ALA A 336 -3.45 16.00 -4.38
CA ALA A 336 -4.11 14.93 -3.63
C ALA A 336 -3.24 14.38 -2.50
N HIS A 337 -1.91 14.43 -2.66
CA HIS A 337 -0.97 13.93 -1.65
C HIS A 337 -0.97 14.80 -0.39
N VAL A 338 -0.94 16.13 -0.52
CA VAL A 338 -1.00 17.04 0.63
C VAL A 338 -2.41 17.27 1.18
N THR A 339 -3.45 16.75 0.51
CA THR A 339 -4.86 16.85 0.94
C THR A 339 -5.43 15.49 1.31
N PHE A 340 -5.97 14.74 0.36
CA PHE A 340 -6.65 13.47 0.55
C PHE A 340 -5.80 12.44 1.31
N PHE A 341 -4.59 12.14 0.82
CA PHE A 341 -3.73 11.14 1.46
C PHE A 341 -3.21 11.59 2.82
N PHE A 342 -2.80 12.86 2.93
CA PHE A 342 -2.34 13.42 4.20
C PHE A 342 -3.45 13.50 5.26
N ASN A 343 -4.71 13.59 4.84
CA ASN A 343 -5.89 13.56 5.71
C ASN A 343 -6.44 12.14 5.93
N GLY A 344 -5.62 11.10 5.72
CA GLY A 344 -6.03 9.72 6.02
C GLY A 344 -7.05 9.12 5.03
N GLY A 345 -7.12 9.65 3.80
CA GLY A 345 -8.07 9.21 2.78
C GLY A 345 -9.44 9.90 2.88
N VAL A 346 -9.50 11.07 3.52
CA VAL A 346 -10.70 11.90 3.62
C VAL A 346 -10.59 13.09 2.69
N GLU A 347 -11.57 13.25 1.76
CA GLU A 347 -11.56 14.34 0.77
C GLU A 347 -11.97 15.69 1.38
N GLU A 348 -12.89 15.68 2.35
CA GLU A 348 -13.40 16.89 2.97
C GLU A 348 -12.29 17.62 3.74
N PRO A 349 -12.13 18.96 3.56
CA PRO A 349 -11.18 19.73 4.34
C PRO A 349 -11.51 19.73 5.83
N ASN A 350 -10.49 19.72 6.68
CA ASN A 350 -10.65 19.92 8.11
C ASN A 350 -11.06 21.37 8.42
N GLU A 351 -11.65 21.60 9.59
CA GLU A 351 -11.92 22.98 10.04
C GLU A 351 -10.61 23.78 10.08
N GLY A 352 -10.60 24.96 9.49
CA GLY A 352 -9.42 25.82 9.41
C GLY A 352 -8.40 25.43 8.35
N GLU A 353 -8.70 24.47 7.47
CA GLU A 353 -7.86 24.02 6.36
C GLU A 353 -8.15 24.78 5.07
N ASP A 354 -7.21 25.60 4.62
CA ASP A 354 -7.22 26.19 3.29
C ASP A 354 -6.39 25.35 2.31
N ARG A 355 -6.88 25.21 1.08
CA ARG A 355 -6.23 24.45 0.01
C ARG A 355 -5.84 25.39 -1.13
N ILE A 356 -4.57 25.41 -1.49
CA ILE A 356 -3.99 26.28 -2.52
C ILE A 356 -3.41 25.38 -3.61
N LEU A 357 -4.21 25.18 -4.66
CA LEU A 357 -3.82 24.42 -5.85
C LEU A 357 -3.17 25.34 -6.87
N VAL A 358 -1.98 24.96 -7.33
CA VAL A 358 -1.29 25.57 -8.47
C VAL A 358 -1.39 24.59 -9.66
N PRO A 359 -1.89 25.02 -10.83
CA PRO A 359 -1.93 24.12 -11.99
C PRO A 359 -0.53 23.70 -12.43
N SER A 360 -0.31 22.40 -12.65
CA SER A 360 0.90 21.90 -13.32
C SER A 360 0.91 22.31 -14.80
N PRO A 361 2.09 22.42 -15.43
CA PRO A 361 2.20 22.77 -16.85
C PRO A 361 1.46 21.76 -17.74
N LYS A 362 0.59 22.26 -18.61
CA LYS A 362 -0.15 21.47 -19.60
C LYS A 362 0.39 21.60 -21.02
N GLU A 363 1.32 22.51 -21.23
CA GLU A 363 1.92 22.83 -22.53
C GLU A 363 3.02 21.85 -22.94
N VAL A 364 3.46 20.97 -22.05
CA VAL A 364 4.46 19.94 -22.33
C VAL A 364 3.89 18.53 -22.11
N PRO A 365 4.23 17.55 -22.95
CA PRO A 365 3.76 16.17 -22.76
C PRO A 365 4.49 15.45 -21.61
N THR A 366 5.73 15.83 -21.30
CA THR A 366 6.58 15.27 -20.23
C THR A 366 7.37 16.39 -19.58
N TYR A 367 7.65 16.24 -18.26
CA TYR A 367 8.24 17.33 -17.46
C TYR A 367 9.75 17.49 -17.62
N ASP A 368 10.45 16.58 -18.31
CA ASP A 368 11.85 16.80 -18.76
C ASP A 368 11.97 18.02 -19.71
N LEU A 369 10.90 18.34 -20.43
CA LEU A 369 10.85 19.53 -21.31
C LEU A 369 10.58 20.83 -20.55
N LYS A 370 10.16 20.75 -19.28
CA LYS A 370 9.95 21.89 -18.39
C LYS A 370 10.25 21.51 -16.93
N PRO A 371 11.54 21.29 -16.58
CA PRO A 371 11.92 20.74 -15.26
C PRO A 371 11.54 21.64 -14.07
N GLU A 372 11.42 22.94 -14.28
CA GLU A 372 10.94 23.86 -13.26
C GLU A 372 9.47 23.63 -12.89
N MET A 373 8.70 22.98 -13.76
CA MET A 373 7.26 22.74 -13.58
C MET A 373 6.53 24.01 -13.11
N SER A 374 5.79 23.94 -12.01
CA SER A 374 5.16 25.10 -11.39
C SER A 374 5.82 25.51 -10.05
N ALA A 375 7.01 24.96 -9.71
CA ALA A 375 7.68 25.23 -8.45
C ALA A 375 7.88 26.71 -8.11
N PRO A 376 8.24 27.61 -9.03
CA PRO A 376 8.36 29.03 -8.72
C PRO A 376 7.03 29.65 -8.25
N ILE A 377 5.90 29.26 -8.85
CA ILE A 377 4.56 29.76 -8.48
C ILE A 377 4.13 29.14 -7.14
N VAL A 378 4.39 27.85 -6.93
CA VAL A 378 4.16 27.16 -5.65
C VAL A 378 4.95 27.85 -4.53
N CYS A 379 6.20 28.23 -4.80
CA CYS A 379 7.05 28.97 -3.87
C CYS A 379 6.48 30.38 -3.58
N ASP A 380 5.97 31.10 -4.60
CA ASP A 380 5.32 32.40 -4.39
C ASP A 380 4.13 32.25 -3.43
N LYS A 381 3.31 31.22 -3.62
CA LYS A 381 2.16 30.93 -2.75
C LYS A 381 2.58 30.58 -1.32
N LEU A 382 3.69 29.86 -1.15
CA LEU A 382 4.25 29.58 0.16
C LEU A 382 4.70 30.87 0.87
N VAL A 383 5.47 31.72 0.18
CA VAL A 383 5.95 33.00 0.74
C VAL A 383 4.76 33.90 1.11
N GLU A 384 3.77 34.05 0.21
CA GLU A 384 2.53 34.79 0.51
C GLU A 384 1.82 34.25 1.76
N ALA A 385 1.71 32.91 1.89
CA ALA A 385 1.06 32.28 3.04
C ALA A 385 1.82 32.55 4.36
N ILE A 386 3.16 32.46 4.34
CA ILE A 386 4.03 32.78 5.50
C ILE A 386 3.87 34.25 5.89
N GLU A 387 4.01 35.17 4.94
CA GLU A 387 3.99 36.62 5.19
C GLU A 387 2.60 37.12 5.64
N SER A 388 1.53 36.42 5.24
CA SER A 388 0.17 36.75 5.67
C SER A 388 0.01 36.70 7.20
N GLY A 389 0.75 35.80 7.86
CA GLY A 389 0.62 35.53 9.30
C GLY A 389 -0.73 34.96 9.69
N LYS A 390 -1.45 34.34 8.71
CA LYS A 390 -2.77 33.72 8.88
C LYS A 390 -2.66 32.31 9.50
N TYR A 391 -1.66 31.53 9.07
CA TYR A 391 -1.60 30.09 9.34
C TYR A 391 -0.70 29.75 10.51
N ASP A 392 -1.13 28.80 11.33
CA ASP A 392 -0.30 28.15 12.35
C ASP A 392 0.61 27.09 11.72
N VAL A 393 0.08 26.35 10.73
CA VAL A 393 0.80 25.31 10.02
C VAL A 393 0.62 25.47 8.50
N ILE A 394 1.70 25.21 7.76
CA ILE A 394 1.68 25.16 6.30
C ILE A 394 2.34 23.86 5.86
N ILE A 395 1.66 23.09 5.01
CA ILE A 395 2.17 21.87 4.41
C ILE A 395 2.29 22.10 2.92
N ILE A 396 3.48 21.90 2.37
CA ILE A 396 3.80 22.15 0.97
C ILE A 396 4.56 20.98 0.35
N ASN A 397 4.27 20.69 -0.92
CA ASN A 397 4.99 19.71 -1.70
C ASN A 397 5.55 20.37 -2.98
N PHE A 398 6.82 20.10 -3.26
CA PHE A 398 7.47 20.38 -4.54
C PHE A 398 7.59 19.07 -5.32
N ALA A 399 6.87 18.96 -6.42
CA ALA A 399 6.71 17.74 -7.22
C ALA A 399 7.94 17.41 -8.09
N ASN A 400 8.83 18.36 -8.32
CA ASN A 400 9.83 18.32 -9.37
C ASN A 400 10.78 17.14 -9.31
N PRO A 401 11.42 16.78 -8.17
CA PRO A 401 12.39 15.69 -8.14
C PRO A 401 11.78 14.35 -8.56
N ASP A 402 10.54 14.09 -8.15
CA ASP A 402 9.82 12.88 -8.50
C ASP A 402 9.33 12.89 -9.94
N MET A 403 8.55 13.91 -10.32
CA MET A 403 7.90 13.95 -11.62
C MET A 403 8.90 14.03 -12.77
N VAL A 404 10.00 14.76 -12.60
CA VAL A 404 11.07 14.82 -13.61
C VAL A 404 11.96 13.58 -13.52
N GLY A 405 12.20 13.04 -12.33
CA GLY A 405 12.92 11.78 -12.13
C GLY A 405 12.30 10.62 -12.90
N HIS A 406 10.97 10.52 -12.90
CA HIS A 406 10.23 9.51 -13.66
C HIS A 406 10.46 9.54 -15.17
N THR A 407 10.96 10.64 -15.73
CA THR A 407 11.29 10.73 -17.16
C THR A 407 12.59 10.00 -17.53
N GLY A 408 13.44 9.71 -16.55
CA GLY A 408 14.76 9.11 -16.77
C GLY A 408 15.77 10.04 -17.43
N VAL A 409 15.45 11.34 -17.56
CA VAL A 409 16.33 12.35 -18.19
C VAL A 409 17.13 13.06 -17.11
N GLU A 410 18.34 12.57 -16.84
CA GLU A 410 19.23 13.03 -15.76
C GLU A 410 19.49 14.55 -15.77
N SER A 411 19.80 15.12 -16.93
CA SER A 411 20.04 16.57 -17.06
C SER A 411 18.82 17.42 -16.70
N ALA A 412 17.62 16.91 -16.96
CA ALA A 412 16.39 17.56 -16.58
C ALA A 412 16.13 17.44 -15.07
N ALA A 413 16.40 16.25 -14.50
CA ALA A 413 16.28 16.03 -13.05
C ALA A 413 17.26 16.94 -12.27
N ILE A 414 18.49 17.10 -12.71
CA ILE A 414 19.46 18.05 -12.13
C ILE A 414 18.87 19.47 -12.11
N LYS A 415 18.32 19.95 -13.23
CA LYS A 415 17.71 21.28 -13.30
C LYS A 415 16.48 21.42 -12.42
N ALA A 416 15.67 20.36 -12.29
CA ALA A 416 14.55 20.31 -11.37
C ALA A 416 14.99 20.50 -9.92
N ILE A 417 16.02 19.78 -9.49
CA ILE A 417 16.62 19.88 -8.16
C ILE A 417 17.18 21.30 -7.91
N GLU A 418 17.91 21.88 -8.85
CA GLU A 418 18.43 23.26 -8.73
C GLU A 418 17.31 24.30 -8.59
N THR A 419 16.20 24.10 -9.30
CA THR A 419 15.00 24.98 -9.17
C THR A 419 14.38 24.88 -7.78
N VAL A 420 14.26 23.67 -7.25
CA VAL A 420 13.72 23.43 -5.92
C VAL A 420 14.65 24.01 -4.85
N ASP A 421 15.98 23.87 -4.96
CA ASP A 421 16.94 24.47 -4.05
C ASP A 421 16.78 25.99 -3.93
N ALA A 422 16.58 26.67 -5.05
CA ALA A 422 16.29 28.10 -5.07
C ALA A 422 14.97 28.44 -4.33
N CYS A 423 13.94 27.62 -4.47
CA CYS A 423 12.67 27.77 -3.76
C CYS A 423 12.85 27.54 -2.24
N VAL A 424 13.64 26.54 -1.84
CA VAL A 424 13.99 26.29 -0.45
C VAL A 424 14.65 27.54 0.16
N GLY A 425 15.59 28.17 -0.54
CA GLY A 425 16.24 29.42 -0.09
C GLY A 425 15.25 30.53 0.23
N ARG A 426 14.30 30.79 -0.68
CA ARG A 426 13.25 31.80 -0.49
C ARG A 426 12.36 31.47 0.70
N ALA A 427 11.98 30.21 0.89
CA ALA A 427 11.19 29.76 2.01
C ALA A 427 11.93 29.96 3.35
N VAL A 428 13.22 29.61 3.40
CA VAL A 428 14.08 29.81 4.60
C VAL A 428 14.15 31.27 5.01
N GLU A 429 14.30 32.18 4.04
CA GLU A 429 14.31 33.62 4.32
C GLU A 429 12.95 34.09 4.87
N ALA A 430 11.86 33.69 4.27
CA ALA A 430 10.51 34.05 4.72
C ALA A 430 10.22 33.51 6.15
N ILE A 431 10.59 32.25 6.43
CA ILE A 431 10.41 31.63 7.75
C ILE A 431 11.25 32.34 8.82
N LYS A 432 12.51 32.65 8.53
CA LYS A 432 13.38 33.39 9.46
C LYS A 432 12.78 34.76 9.76
N ALA A 433 12.30 35.47 8.75
CA ALA A 433 11.65 36.78 8.92
C ALA A 433 10.37 36.71 9.77
N ALA A 434 9.61 35.64 9.64
CA ALA A 434 8.37 35.37 10.41
C ALA A 434 8.65 34.85 11.83
N GLY A 435 9.89 34.42 12.13
CA GLY A 435 10.25 33.75 13.38
C GLY A 435 9.58 32.40 13.55
N GLY A 436 9.29 31.73 12.44
CA GLY A 436 8.70 30.41 12.36
C GLY A 436 9.71 29.26 12.32
N VAL A 437 9.23 28.05 12.16
CA VAL A 437 10.04 26.82 12.05
C VAL A 437 9.73 26.13 10.72
N LEU A 438 10.75 25.56 10.08
CA LEU A 438 10.63 24.80 8.84
C LEU A 438 11.24 23.41 9.03
N PHE A 439 10.47 22.38 8.75
CA PHE A 439 10.94 21.01 8.62
C PHE A 439 10.93 20.62 7.14
N ILE A 440 12.09 20.25 6.61
CA ILE A 440 12.25 19.80 5.23
C ILE A 440 12.42 18.29 5.22
N CYS A 441 11.67 17.59 4.38
CA CYS A 441 11.80 16.16 4.17
C CYS A 441 11.55 15.80 2.69
N ALA A 442 11.67 14.52 2.37
CA ALA A 442 11.04 13.92 1.19
C ALA A 442 10.19 12.73 1.64
N ASP A 443 9.31 12.27 0.80
CA ASP A 443 8.38 11.18 1.07
C ASP A 443 8.87 9.81 0.56
N HIS A 444 9.78 9.80 -0.39
CA HIS A 444 10.53 8.65 -0.93
C HIS A 444 11.72 9.12 -1.77
N GLY A 445 12.56 8.21 -2.23
CA GLY A 445 13.62 8.48 -3.19
C GLY A 445 13.17 8.23 -4.63
N ASN A 446 13.77 8.95 -5.57
CA ASN A 446 13.62 8.81 -7.02
C ASN A 446 14.84 9.41 -7.75
N ALA A 447 15.04 10.74 -7.67
CA ALA A 447 16.01 11.49 -8.46
C ALA A 447 17.48 11.20 -8.13
N GLU A 448 17.77 10.55 -7.02
CA GLU A 448 19.13 10.13 -6.65
C GLU A 448 19.64 8.88 -7.40
N VAL A 449 18.75 8.26 -8.20
CA VAL A 449 19.11 7.13 -9.08
C VAL A 449 18.49 7.38 -10.44
N MET A 450 19.32 7.73 -11.44
CA MET A 450 18.85 8.07 -12.79
C MET A 450 19.18 6.98 -13.83
N VAL A 451 20.02 6.00 -13.46
CA VAL A 451 20.43 4.88 -14.32
C VAL A 451 20.43 3.60 -13.51
N ASP A 452 19.93 2.52 -14.09
CA ASP A 452 20.06 1.17 -13.56
C ASP A 452 21.50 0.68 -13.78
N GLU A 453 22.25 0.49 -12.70
CA GLU A 453 23.65 0.06 -12.77
C GLU A 453 23.85 -1.32 -13.40
N ALA A 454 22.83 -2.19 -13.37
CA ALA A 454 22.93 -3.54 -13.93
C ALA A 454 22.72 -3.55 -15.46
N THR A 455 21.85 -2.68 -15.97
CA THR A 455 21.46 -2.65 -17.38
C THR A 455 22.05 -1.47 -18.16
N GLY A 456 22.40 -0.38 -17.46
CA GLY A 456 22.81 0.88 -18.07
C GLY A 456 21.65 1.68 -18.68
N GLU A 457 20.41 1.24 -18.47
CA GLU A 457 19.21 1.91 -18.97
C GLU A 457 18.73 3.00 -17.98
N PRO A 458 17.96 4.01 -18.44
CA PRO A 458 17.38 5.00 -17.56
C PRO A 458 16.53 4.35 -16.46
N TRP A 459 16.75 4.76 -15.21
CA TRP A 459 15.92 4.38 -14.09
C TRP A 459 14.76 5.35 -13.93
N THR A 460 13.53 4.87 -13.90
CA THR A 460 12.31 5.69 -13.83
C THR A 460 11.41 5.33 -12.67
N ALA A 461 11.83 4.42 -11.80
CA ALA A 461 11.09 3.98 -10.63
C ALA A 461 11.58 4.71 -9.36
N HIS A 462 10.82 4.57 -8.26
CA HIS A 462 11.27 5.01 -6.95
C HIS A 462 12.43 4.15 -6.45
N THR A 463 12.99 4.51 -5.31
CA THR A 463 14.10 3.79 -4.66
C THR A 463 13.77 3.44 -3.21
N THR A 464 14.59 2.60 -2.61
CA THR A 464 14.53 2.30 -1.17
C THR A 464 15.48 3.17 -0.35
N ASN A 465 16.12 4.15 -0.96
CA ASN A 465 17.07 5.03 -0.29
C ASN A 465 16.37 5.89 0.78
N GLN A 466 17.15 6.30 1.77
CA GLN A 466 16.71 7.23 2.80
C GLN A 466 16.51 8.64 2.22
N VAL A 467 15.79 9.48 2.96
CA VAL A 467 15.44 10.85 2.57
C VAL A 467 15.99 11.85 3.60
N PRO A 468 16.19 13.13 3.23
CA PRO A 468 16.66 14.13 4.18
C PRO A 468 15.58 14.51 5.19
N PHE A 469 15.97 14.68 6.45
CA PHE A 469 15.20 15.35 7.50
C PHE A 469 16.03 16.52 8.03
N VAL A 470 15.57 17.75 7.78
CA VAL A 470 16.31 18.98 8.14
C VAL A 470 15.38 19.91 8.94
N LEU A 471 15.84 20.38 10.09
CA LEU A 471 15.07 21.27 10.97
C LEU A 471 15.70 22.68 10.98
N VAL A 472 14.95 23.67 10.52
CA VAL A 472 15.40 25.07 10.38
C VAL A 472 14.60 26.01 11.31
N GLY A 473 15.26 26.93 11.98
CA GLY A 473 14.60 27.96 12.78
C GLY A 473 14.15 27.52 14.18
N ALA A 474 14.42 26.27 14.58
CA ALA A 474 14.15 25.81 15.94
C ALA A 474 15.25 26.26 16.93
N ASP A 475 15.01 26.01 18.22
CA ASP A 475 16.04 26.26 19.27
C ASP A 475 17.32 25.47 18.93
N PRO A 476 18.51 26.12 18.96
CA PRO A 476 19.78 25.47 18.67
C PRO A 476 20.14 24.27 19.57
N ALA A 477 19.48 24.11 20.72
CA ALA A 477 19.65 22.96 21.59
C ALA A 477 19.06 21.68 21.03
N TYR A 478 18.10 21.76 20.11
CA TYR A 478 17.48 20.58 19.49
C TYR A 478 18.43 19.93 18.49
N LYS A 479 18.40 18.59 18.52
CA LYS A 479 18.96 17.70 17.50
C LYS A 479 17.86 16.77 17.00
N LEU A 480 18.11 16.09 15.90
CA LEU A 480 17.24 15.04 15.40
C LEU A 480 17.87 13.67 15.70
N ARG A 481 17.06 12.69 16.13
CA ARG A 481 17.52 11.31 16.34
C ARG A 481 17.67 10.57 15.02
N GLU A 482 18.69 9.73 14.94
CA GLU A 482 18.88 8.81 13.83
C GLU A 482 17.77 7.72 13.77
N GLY A 483 17.61 7.12 12.62
CA GLY A 483 16.65 6.02 12.41
C GLY A 483 15.18 6.48 12.36
N GLY A 484 14.93 7.77 12.20
CA GLY A 484 13.60 8.34 12.08
C GLY A 484 12.83 7.84 10.86
N ARG A 485 11.51 7.92 10.94
CA ARG A 485 10.55 7.50 9.92
C ARG A 485 9.65 8.66 9.53
N LEU A 486 8.98 8.58 8.40
CA LEU A 486 8.05 9.62 7.94
C LEU A 486 6.94 9.91 8.96
N CYS A 487 6.43 8.89 9.64
CA CYS A 487 5.39 9.04 10.65
C CYS A 487 5.86 9.78 11.92
N ASP A 488 7.15 9.92 12.15
CA ASP A 488 7.72 10.62 13.32
C ASP A 488 7.78 12.15 13.11
N ILE A 489 7.57 12.62 11.87
CA ILE A 489 7.65 14.05 11.51
C ILE A 489 6.53 14.85 12.19
N VAL A 490 5.29 14.44 12.06
CA VAL A 490 4.14 15.18 12.62
C VAL A 490 4.18 15.25 14.14
N PRO A 491 4.46 14.18 14.89
CA PRO A 491 4.71 14.28 16.34
C PRO A 491 5.82 15.28 16.69
N THR A 492 6.87 15.36 15.87
CA THR A 492 7.97 16.34 16.01
C THR A 492 7.48 17.79 15.85
N LEU A 493 6.67 18.05 14.81
CA LEU A 493 6.10 19.38 14.58
C LEU A 493 5.18 19.81 15.73
N ILE A 494 4.39 18.89 16.26
CA ILE A 494 3.48 19.14 17.38
C ILE A 494 4.25 19.45 18.66
N GLU A 495 5.34 18.73 18.94
CA GLU A 495 6.23 19.03 20.07
C GLU A 495 6.90 20.41 19.92
N LEU A 496 7.34 20.79 18.71
CA LEU A 496 7.88 22.12 18.42
C LEU A 496 6.85 23.24 18.63
N MET A 497 5.56 22.95 18.50
CA MET A 497 4.48 23.90 18.79
C MET A 497 4.10 23.91 20.29
N GLY A 498 4.78 23.11 21.13
CA GLY A 498 4.50 23.03 22.57
C GLY A 498 3.23 22.24 22.90
N LEU A 499 2.80 21.35 22.02
CA LEU A 499 1.63 20.49 22.16
C LEU A 499 2.06 19.02 22.26
N GLU A 500 1.13 18.12 22.59
CA GLU A 500 1.38 16.69 22.71
C GLU A 500 0.43 15.90 21.79
N MET A 501 0.98 14.93 21.07
CA MET A 501 0.25 13.95 20.28
C MET A 501 0.84 12.57 20.53
N THR A 502 0.03 11.52 20.36
CA THR A 502 0.53 10.15 20.35
C THR A 502 1.47 9.94 19.17
N GLY A 503 2.65 9.41 19.41
CA GLY A 503 3.68 9.16 18.40
C GLY A 503 5.08 9.41 18.96
N GLU A 504 6.09 9.10 18.17
CA GLU A 504 7.49 9.30 18.53
C GLU A 504 8.04 10.56 17.86
N SER A 505 8.49 11.53 18.67
CA SER A 505 9.19 12.71 18.14
C SER A 505 10.63 12.38 17.75
N LEU A 506 11.14 13.10 16.77
CA LEU A 506 12.56 13.06 16.36
C LEU A 506 13.45 13.93 17.22
N LEU A 507 12.87 14.81 18.06
CA LEU A 507 13.65 15.78 18.84
C LEU A 507 14.41 15.10 19.97
N VAL A 508 15.67 15.45 20.08
CA VAL A 508 16.55 15.18 21.24
C VAL A 508 17.20 16.48 21.69
N LYS A 509 17.33 16.64 23.01
CA LYS A 509 17.98 17.80 23.64
C LYS A 509 19.41 17.51 24.01
#